data_6d67dda40b3ed68da2bfc950d329dfe8
#
_entry.id   6d67dda40b3ed68da2bfc950d329dfe8
#
_cell.length_a   1.000
_cell.length_b   1.000
_cell.length_c   1.000
_cell.angle_alpha   90.00
_cell.angle_beta   90.00
_cell.angle_gamma   90.00
#
_symmetry.space_group_name_H-M   'P 1'
#
loop_
_entity.id
_entity.type
_entity.pdbx_description
1 polymer ?
#
loop_
_entity_poly.entity_id
_entity_poly.type
_entity_poly.pdbx_seq_one_letter_code
_entity_poly.pdbx_strand_id
1 'polypeptide(L)'
;MNNEDDFDWEAYEKAVREAPLYPAEQCYRLIEEVIDDSIIRLYDSIDNFIFQDIDYARIISNMPMWVANAGVGPELNCTKDSYEKLRRSETHPIFGKFIYHYDLWGKVAAMQDRLSAVIMFMKQFYNIVPCRAKYKEDEYTSASRCGGTRETEAHMLLNSVFVAYASVFDILSKIAVEQFEYSGYDFNHYRKMKSADTIYKKSLSNIDPSLKATNMLFSEPPVIRKIETFRNEFVHNGPWDLRCSIYNTAIEGKPADVIIYSPDMDEFGNFISSGSRNKFYSQANRINFQLPDIIKEATIILNNTINQLCSLYKTSTTKSVDEKYTQECLDAIQDYYKKLDKK
;
A
#
# COMPACT_ATOMS: atom_id res chain seq x y z
N MET A 1 -51.85 -5.88 -5.64
CA MET A 1 -50.79 -5.58 -6.62
C MET A 1 -50.25 -4.23 -6.19
N ASN A 2 -49.20 -4.25 -5.38
CA ASN A 2 -48.50 -3.04 -4.94
C ASN A 2 -47.48 -2.71 -6.02
N ASN A 3 -47.54 -1.50 -6.54
CA ASN A 3 -46.61 -0.98 -7.52
C ASN A 3 -45.20 -0.90 -6.86
N GLU A 4 -44.31 -1.77 -7.26
CA GLU A 4 -42.85 -1.67 -7.00
C GLU A 4 -42.15 -0.66 -7.93
N ASP A 5 -42.92 0.00 -8.84
CA ASP A 5 -42.39 0.82 -9.95
C ASP A 5 -42.25 2.32 -9.63
N ASP A 6 -42.53 2.77 -8.41
CA ASP A 6 -42.48 4.22 -8.06
C ASP A 6 -41.31 4.62 -7.16
N PHE A 7 -40.27 3.78 -7.06
CA PHE A 7 -39.06 4.19 -6.32
C PHE A 7 -38.17 5.07 -7.21
N ASP A 8 -38.04 6.36 -6.81
CA ASP A 8 -37.18 7.33 -7.51
C ASP A 8 -35.71 7.05 -7.26
N TRP A 9 -35.13 6.25 -8.13
CA TRP A 9 -33.72 5.89 -8.08
C TRP A 9 -32.78 7.10 -8.24
N GLU A 10 -33.14 8.10 -9.07
CA GLU A 10 -32.35 9.32 -9.26
C GLU A 10 -32.31 10.17 -7.99
N ALA A 11 -33.46 10.34 -7.33
CA ALA A 11 -33.55 11.05 -6.06
C ALA A 11 -32.78 10.31 -4.94
N TYR A 12 -32.87 8.96 -4.92
CA TYR A 12 -32.13 8.13 -3.97
C TYR A 12 -30.62 8.24 -4.20
N GLU A 13 -30.13 8.07 -5.42
CA GLU A 13 -28.70 8.22 -5.75
C GLU A 13 -28.18 9.62 -5.43
N LYS A 14 -28.96 10.65 -5.70
CA LYS A 14 -28.63 12.03 -5.35
C LYS A 14 -28.53 12.18 -3.82
N ALA A 15 -29.51 11.69 -3.08
CA ALA A 15 -29.52 11.76 -1.61
C ALA A 15 -28.34 11.00 -0.99
N VAL A 16 -27.96 9.84 -1.56
CA VAL A 16 -26.78 9.06 -1.13
C VAL A 16 -25.46 9.81 -1.41
N ARG A 17 -25.37 10.50 -2.57
CA ARG A 17 -24.18 11.31 -2.90
C ARG A 17 -24.05 12.56 -2.02
N GLU A 18 -25.18 13.15 -1.64
CA GLU A 18 -25.24 14.39 -0.82
C GLU A 18 -25.25 14.09 0.69
N ALA A 19 -25.41 12.83 1.11
CA ALA A 19 -25.40 12.44 2.50
C ALA A 19 -24.03 12.73 3.14
N PRO A 20 -23.98 13.30 4.36
CA PRO A 20 -22.73 13.52 5.06
C PRO A 20 -22.06 12.16 5.35
N LEU A 21 -20.90 11.96 4.74
CA LEU A 21 -20.11 10.73 4.93
C LEU A 21 -19.58 10.64 6.36
N TYR A 22 -19.63 9.45 6.94
CA TYR A 22 -18.91 9.15 8.17
C TYR A 22 -17.39 9.31 7.95
N PRO A 23 -16.60 9.66 8.98
CA PRO A 23 -15.16 9.84 8.85
C PRO A 23 -14.43 8.65 8.20
N ALA A 24 -14.85 7.42 8.53
CA ALA A 24 -14.28 6.22 7.92
C ALA A 24 -14.55 6.12 6.41
N GLU A 25 -15.75 6.49 5.96
CA GLU A 25 -16.12 6.46 4.53
C GLU A 25 -15.34 7.51 3.72
N GLN A 26 -15.09 8.68 4.29
CA GLN A 26 -14.21 9.67 3.67
C GLN A 26 -12.79 9.13 3.49
N CYS A 27 -12.30 8.40 4.49
CA CYS A 27 -11.01 7.73 4.43
C CYS A 27 -10.96 6.65 3.33
N TYR A 28 -12.00 5.83 3.20
CA TYR A 28 -12.08 4.80 2.15
C TYR A 28 -12.03 5.40 0.76
N ARG A 29 -12.83 6.44 0.50
CA ARG A 29 -12.84 7.13 -0.80
C ARG A 29 -11.47 7.71 -1.14
N LEU A 30 -10.80 8.32 -0.19
CA LEU A 30 -9.46 8.86 -0.42
C LEU A 30 -8.45 7.75 -0.79
N ILE A 31 -8.52 6.59 -0.15
CA ILE A 31 -7.66 5.45 -0.50
C ILE A 31 -8.02 4.92 -1.90
N GLU A 32 -9.31 4.79 -2.20
CA GLU A 32 -9.81 4.38 -3.53
C GLU A 32 -9.33 5.35 -4.63
N GLU A 33 -9.40 6.67 -4.41
CA GLU A 33 -8.84 7.69 -5.33
C GLU A 33 -7.33 7.51 -5.56
N VAL A 34 -6.55 7.17 -4.51
CA VAL A 34 -5.13 6.88 -4.67
C VAL A 34 -4.89 5.63 -5.50
N ILE A 35 -5.72 4.59 -5.30
CA ILE A 35 -5.64 3.34 -6.07
C ILE A 35 -5.98 3.61 -7.55
N ASP A 36 -7.09 4.28 -7.81
CA ASP A 36 -7.64 4.44 -9.16
C ASP A 36 -6.87 5.48 -9.99
N ASP A 37 -6.29 6.49 -9.34
CA ASP A 37 -5.59 7.57 -10.05
C ASP A 37 -4.06 7.45 -9.94
N SER A 38 -3.53 7.54 -8.72
CA SER A 38 -2.09 7.73 -8.53
C SER A 38 -1.29 6.46 -8.77
N ILE A 39 -1.83 5.31 -8.39
CA ILE A 39 -1.19 4.02 -8.66
C ILE A 39 -1.26 3.69 -10.15
N ILE A 40 -2.36 3.96 -10.83
CA ILE A 40 -2.45 3.77 -12.28
C ILE A 40 -1.43 4.65 -13.00
N ARG A 41 -1.32 5.94 -12.61
CA ARG A 41 -0.27 6.82 -13.17
C ARG A 41 1.14 6.34 -12.88
N LEU A 42 1.37 5.68 -11.75
CA LEU A 42 2.66 5.10 -11.43
C LEU A 42 3.01 3.95 -12.38
N TYR A 43 2.06 3.05 -12.70
CA TYR A 43 2.25 2.03 -13.72
C TYR A 43 2.64 2.64 -15.06
N ASP A 44 1.86 3.61 -15.56
CA ASP A 44 2.14 4.30 -16.83
C ASP A 44 3.50 4.99 -16.83
N SER A 45 3.88 5.60 -15.71
CA SER A 45 5.17 6.29 -15.58
C SER A 45 6.34 5.31 -15.63
N ILE A 46 6.20 4.14 -15.02
CA ILE A 46 7.20 3.05 -15.05
C ILE A 46 7.34 2.50 -16.47
N ASP A 47 6.24 2.22 -17.16
CA ASP A 47 6.24 1.69 -18.52
C ASP A 47 6.95 2.64 -19.48
N ASN A 48 6.55 3.91 -19.46
CA ASN A 48 7.15 4.95 -20.30
C ASN A 48 8.63 5.16 -20.00
N PHE A 49 9.06 4.99 -18.76
CA PHE A 49 10.45 5.13 -18.38
C PHE A 49 11.29 3.92 -18.79
N ILE A 50 10.85 2.71 -18.51
CA ILE A 50 11.60 1.48 -18.79
C ILE A 50 11.73 1.25 -20.29
N PHE A 51 10.67 1.52 -21.05
CA PHE A 51 10.59 1.24 -22.48
C PHE A 51 10.67 2.48 -23.37
N GLN A 52 11.26 3.57 -22.88
CA GLN A 52 11.35 4.84 -23.56
C GLN A 52 12.09 4.78 -24.93
N ASP A 53 12.88 3.73 -25.15
CA ASP A 53 13.72 3.54 -26.34
C ASP A 53 13.15 2.53 -27.35
N ILE A 54 12.00 1.93 -27.08
CA ILE A 54 11.35 0.93 -27.96
C ILE A 54 9.85 1.16 -28.10
N ASP A 55 9.26 0.64 -29.17
CA ASP A 55 7.80 0.54 -29.30
C ASP A 55 7.28 -0.60 -28.39
N TYR A 56 6.90 -0.23 -27.17
CA TYR A 56 6.45 -1.15 -26.14
C TYR A 56 5.27 -2.00 -26.59
N ALA A 57 4.27 -1.42 -27.27
CA ALA A 57 3.06 -2.12 -27.69
C ALA A 57 3.37 -3.27 -28.69
N ARG A 58 4.32 -3.03 -29.62
CA ARG A 58 4.76 -4.05 -30.56
C ARG A 58 5.58 -5.15 -29.90
N ILE A 59 6.38 -4.82 -28.90
CA ILE A 59 7.23 -5.80 -28.22
C ILE A 59 6.39 -6.67 -27.28
N ILE A 60 5.53 -6.10 -26.44
CA ILE A 60 4.78 -6.86 -25.44
C ILE A 60 3.84 -7.88 -26.05
N SER A 61 3.23 -7.56 -27.19
CA SER A 61 2.32 -8.48 -27.89
C SER A 61 3.04 -9.75 -28.43
N ASN A 62 4.36 -9.70 -28.54
CA ASN A 62 5.19 -10.80 -29.02
C ASN A 62 6.04 -11.47 -27.91
N MET A 63 6.06 -10.90 -26.69
CA MET A 63 6.89 -11.39 -25.59
C MET A 63 6.43 -12.77 -25.12
N PRO A 64 7.35 -13.73 -24.94
CA PRO A 64 6.98 -15.06 -24.42
C PRO A 64 6.40 -15.01 -23.01
N MET A 65 5.30 -15.72 -22.77
CA MET A 65 4.58 -15.71 -21.48
C MET A 65 5.44 -16.08 -20.26
N TRP A 66 6.47 -16.90 -20.43
CA TRP A 66 7.36 -17.25 -19.32
C TRP A 66 8.11 -16.03 -18.74
N VAL A 67 8.38 -15.05 -19.57
CA VAL A 67 9.04 -13.80 -19.12
C VAL A 67 8.13 -13.02 -18.18
N ALA A 68 6.82 -13.00 -18.49
CA ALA A 68 5.84 -12.30 -17.70
C ALA A 68 5.47 -13.04 -16.39
N ASN A 69 5.27 -14.37 -16.50
CA ASN A 69 4.52 -15.12 -15.50
C ASN A 69 5.36 -16.09 -14.68
N ALA A 70 6.61 -16.39 -15.10
CA ALA A 70 7.43 -17.37 -14.39
C ALA A 70 7.78 -16.90 -12.97
N GLY A 71 7.27 -17.63 -11.96
CA GLY A 71 7.50 -17.32 -10.54
C GLY A 71 6.59 -16.23 -9.97
N VAL A 72 5.62 -15.73 -10.72
CA VAL A 72 4.66 -14.70 -10.27
C VAL A 72 3.39 -15.33 -9.71
N GLY A 73 2.88 -16.39 -10.36
CA GLY A 73 1.67 -17.08 -9.91
C GLY A 73 1.64 -18.54 -10.34
N PRO A 74 0.66 -19.32 -9.85
CA PRO A 74 0.55 -20.75 -10.14
C PRO A 74 -0.01 -21.06 -11.53
N GLU A 75 -0.50 -20.06 -12.24
CA GLU A 75 -1.17 -20.21 -13.55
C GLU A 75 -0.21 -20.69 -14.63
N LEU A 76 1.05 -20.26 -14.58
CA LEU A 76 2.10 -20.80 -15.43
C LEU A 76 2.90 -21.86 -14.67
N ASN A 77 2.75 -23.11 -15.07
CA ASN A 77 3.56 -24.21 -14.55
C ASN A 77 5.00 -24.11 -15.08
N CYS A 78 5.80 -23.28 -14.43
CA CYS A 78 7.22 -23.09 -14.74
C CYS A 78 8.07 -23.50 -13.54
N THR A 79 8.76 -24.63 -13.64
CA THR A 79 9.70 -25.07 -12.59
C THR A 79 10.95 -24.20 -12.59
N LYS A 80 11.67 -24.17 -11.45
CA LYS A 80 12.95 -23.47 -11.35
C LYS A 80 13.92 -23.86 -12.46
N ASP A 81 14.05 -25.17 -12.73
CA ASP A 81 14.99 -25.70 -13.74
C ASP A 81 14.58 -25.26 -15.15
N SER A 82 13.28 -25.28 -15.46
CA SER A 82 12.75 -24.78 -16.74
C SER A 82 13.03 -23.28 -16.89
N TYR A 83 12.75 -22.49 -15.86
CA TYR A 83 13.01 -21.05 -15.86
C TYR A 83 14.50 -20.75 -16.05
N GLU A 84 15.39 -21.39 -15.30
CA GLU A 84 16.83 -21.19 -15.44
C GLU A 84 17.34 -21.58 -16.84
N LYS A 85 16.81 -22.64 -17.41
CA LYS A 85 17.15 -23.09 -18.79
C LYS A 85 16.71 -22.04 -19.82
N LEU A 86 15.46 -21.56 -19.75
CA LEU A 86 14.92 -20.53 -20.63
C LEU A 86 15.72 -19.23 -20.52
N ARG A 87 16.00 -18.78 -19.30
CA ARG A 87 16.76 -17.55 -19.03
C ARG A 87 18.21 -17.62 -19.53
N ARG A 88 18.86 -18.80 -19.48
CA ARG A 88 20.23 -18.99 -19.98
C ARG A 88 20.28 -19.08 -21.51
N SER A 89 19.19 -19.51 -22.13
CA SER A 89 19.13 -19.63 -23.59
C SER A 89 18.90 -18.29 -24.28
N GLU A 90 18.36 -17.32 -23.54
CA GLU A 90 17.98 -16.00 -24.06
C GLU A 90 18.88 -14.93 -23.44
N THR A 91 19.80 -14.41 -24.25
CA THR A 91 20.82 -13.44 -23.80
C THR A 91 20.55 -12.00 -24.22
N HIS A 92 19.55 -11.76 -25.09
CA HIS A 92 19.22 -10.40 -25.49
C HIS A 92 18.66 -9.57 -24.30
N PRO A 93 19.12 -8.30 -24.10
CA PRO A 93 18.74 -7.48 -22.95
C PRO A 93 17.24 -7.31 -22.76
N ILE A 94 16.46 -7.39 -23.86
CA ILE A 94 15.01 -7.20 -23.82
C ILE A 94 14.32 -8.18 -22.87
N PHE A 95 14.75 -9.43 -22.79
CA PHE A 95 14.17 -10.42 -21.87
C PHE A 95 14.44 -10.04 -20.41
N GLY A 96 15.67 -9.64 -20.09
CA GLY A 96 16.03 -9.15 -18.76
C GLY A 96 15.27 -7.87 -18.36
N LYS A 97 15.07 -6.96 -19.32
CA LYS A 97 14.33 -5.71 -19.13
C LYS A 97 12.85 -5.98 -18.83
N PHE A 98 12.22 -6.95 -19.51
CA PHE A 98 10.84 -7.34 -19.23
C PHE A 98 10.70 -8.09 -17.91
N ILE A 99 11.63 -8.99 -17.54
CA ILE A 99 11.62 -9.65 -16.23
C ILE A 99 11.68 -8.57 -15.11
N TYR A 100 12.58 -7.62 -15.24
CA TYR A 100 12.68 -6.48 -14.29
C TYR A 100 11.38 -5.68 -14.22
N HIS A 101 10.78 -5.38 -15.36
CA HIS A 101 9.52 -4.65 -15.44
C HIS A 101 8.41 -5.37 -14.68
N TYR A 102 8.24 -6.67 -14.88
CA TYR A 102 7.24 -7.45 -14.14
C TYR A 102 7.53 -7.56 -12.65
N ASP A 103 8.81 -7.66 -12.25
CA ASP A 103 9.19 -7.61 -10.84
C ASP A 103 8.81 -6.29 -10.19
N LEU A 104 8.99 -5.16 -10.90
CA LEU A 104 8.63 -3.82 -10.42
C LEU A 104 7.11 -3.61 -10.41
N TRP A 105 6.41 -4.03 -11.45
CA TRP A 105 4.95 -4.05 -11.52
C TRP A 105 4.34 -4.85 -10.37
N GLY A 106 4.93 -6.01 -10.05
CA GLY A 106 4.52 -6.80 -8.89
C GLY A 106 4.64 -6.06 -7.56
N LYS A 107 5.59 -5.09 -7.42
CA LYS A 107 5.64 -4.21 -6.24
C LYS A 107 4.50 -3.21 -6.22
N VAL A 108 4.18 -2.61 -7.36
CA VAL A 108 3.06 -1.66 -7.45
C VAL A 108 1.74 -2.38 -7.17
N ALA A 109 1.52 -3.56 -7.74
CA ALA A 109 0.34 -4.40 -7.47
C ALA A 109 0.23 -4.77 -5.98
N ALA A 110 1.33 -5.19 -5.36
CA ALA A 110 1.35 -5.50 -3.93
C ALA A 110 1.02 -4.27 -3.06
N MET A 111 1.41 -3.05 -3.47
CA MET A 111 1.04 -1.82 -2.79
C MET A 111 -0.46 -1.55 -2.90
N GLN A 112 -1.04 -1.73 -4.08
CA GLN A 112 -2.48 -1.64 -4.34
C GLN A 112 -3.28 -2.62 -3.48
N ASP A 113 -2.85 -3.89 -3.43
CA ASP A 113 -3.48 -4.92 -2.60
C ASP A 113 -3.44 -4.56 -1.10
N ARG A 114 -2.33 -3.98 -0.61
CA ARG A 114 -2.22 -3.56 0.80
C ARG A 114 -3.16 -2.40 1.12
N LEU A 115 -3.32 -1.44 0.23
CA LEU A 115 -4.28 -0.34 0.41
C LEU A 115 -5.73 -0.85 0.40
N SER A 116 -6.06 -1.77 -0.49
CA SER A 116 -7.37 -2.44 -0.51
C SER A 116 -7.62 -3.23 0.78
N ALA A 117 -6.60 -3.90 1.31
CA ALA A 117 -6.69 -4.62 2.58
C ALA A 117 -6.92 -3.67 3.77
N VAL A 118 -6.33 -2.47 3.77
CA VAL A 118 -6.61 -1.44 4.80
C VAL A 118 -8.09 -1.09 4.83
N ILE A 119 -8.71 -0.82 3.67
CA ILE A 119 -10.14 -0.53 3.56
C ILE A 119 -10.96 -1.71 4.13
N MET A 120 -10.63 -2.93 3.72
CA MET A 120 -11.33 -4.14 4.17
C MET A 120 -11.25 -4.32 5.69
N PHE A 121 -10.05 -4.20 6.28
CA PHE A 121 -9.88 -4.35 7.72
C PHE A 121 -10.55 -3.23 8.51
N MET A 122 -10.51 -1.98 8.02
CA MET A 122 -11.24 -0.87 8.64
C MET A 122 -12.76 -1.09 8.58
N LYS A 123 -13.31 -1.53 7.44
CA LYS A 123 -14.75 -1.84 7.31
C LYS A 123 -15.15 -2.93 8.31
N GLN A 124 -14.37 -4.01 8.44
CA GLN A 124 -14.64 -5.07 9.40
C GLN A 124 -14.51 -4.57 10.85
N PHE A 125 -13.49 -3.78 11.16
CA PHE A 125 -13.30 -3.18 12.47
C PHE A 125 -14.49 -2.32 12.89
N TYR A 126 -14.98 -1.45 12.01
CA TYR A 126 -16.11 -0.56 12.30
C TYR A 126 -17.48 -1.26 12.30
N ASN A 127 -17.56 -2.49 11.85
CA ASN A 127 -18.72 -3.35 12.14
C ASN A 127 -18.79 -3.77 13.62
N ILE A 128 -17.66 -3.74 14.34
CA ILE A 128 -17.59 -4.13 15.75
C ILE A 128 -17.66 -2.91 16.67
N VAL A 129 -16.94 -1.83 16.32
CA VAL A 129 -16.86 -0.60 17.13
C VAL A 129 -17.15 0.63 16.26
N PRO A 130 -17.85 1.66 16.80
CA PRO A 130 -18.16 2.86 16.03
C PRO A 130 -16.91 3.70 15.76
N CYS A 131 -16.91 4.43 14.63
CA CYS A 131 -15.85 5.38 14.29
C CYS A 131 -16.14 6.83 14.70
N ARG A 132 -17.27 7.09 15.35
CA ARG A 132 -17.73 8.42 15.71
C ARG A 132 -18.23 8.46 17.15
N ALA A 133 -17.63 9.32 17.98
CA ALA A 133 -18.11 9.61 19.31
C ALA A 133 -19.42 10.41 19.24
N LYS A 134 -20.38 10.04 20.07
CA LYS A 134 -21.64 10.78 20.24
C LYS A 134 -21.52 11.85 21.32
N TYR A 135 -20.66 11.60 22.31
CA TYR A 135 -20.56 12.40 23.52
C TYR A 135 -19.12 12.82 23.79
N LYS A 136 -18.94 13.89 24.58
CA LYS A 136 -17.64 14.31 25.08
C LYS A 136 -17.24 13.44 26.27
N GLU A 137 -15.96 13.44 26.60
CA GLU A 137 -15.40 12.58 27.64
C GLU A 137 -15.93 12.93 29.03
N ASP A 138 -16.10 14.21 29.32
CA ASP A 138 -16.62 14.75 30.59
C ASP A 138 -18.12 14.51 30.81
N GLU A 139 -18.85 14.06 29.78
CA GLU A 139 -20.25 13.70 29.85
C GLU A 139 -20.47 12.28 30.36
N TYR A 140 -19.46 11.38 30.33
CA TYR A 140 -19.62 10.01 30.79
C TYR A 140 -19.67 9.90 32.31
N THR A 141 -20.72 9.27 32.82
CA THR A 141 -20.89 9.02 34.26
C THR A 141 -20.26 7.70 34.72
N SER A 142 -20.05 6.77 33.78
CA SER A 142 -19.37 5.49 34.05
C SER A 142 -18.81 4.88 32.79
N ALA A 143 -17.81 4.00 32.96
CA ALA A 143 -17.25 3.17 31.90
C ALA A 143 -17.06 1.73 32.42
N SER A 144 -17.56 0.74 31.69
CA SER A 144 -17.39 -0.67 31.98
C SER A 144 -16.47 -1.32 30.98
N ARG A 145 -15.47 -2.04 31.48
CA ARG A 145 -14.53 -2.80 30.67
C ARG A 145 -15.14 -4.11 30.23
N CYS A 146 -15.07 -4.40 28.93
CA CYS A 146 -15.42 -5.67 28.33
C CYS A 146 -14.19 -6.34 27.72
N GLY A 147 -14.10 -7.65 27.81
CA GLY A 147 -13.04 -8.46 27.19
C GLY A 147 -13.60 -9.82 26.81
N GLY A 148 -13.27 -10.30 25.62
CA GLY A 148 -13.74 -11.56 25.08
C GLY A 148 -13.33 -11.73 23.62
N THR A 149 -13.98 -12.62 22.90
CA THR A 149 -13.65 -12.93 21.51
C THR A 149 -13.89 -11.73 20.59
N ARG A 150 -15.00 -11.01 20.77
CA ARG A 150 -15.34 -9.81 19.97
C ARG A 150 -14.32 -8.69 20.16
N GLU A 151 -13.90 -8.47 21.39
CA GLU A 151 -12.89 -7.45 21.73
C GLU A 151 -11.53 -7.82 21.17
N THR A 152 -11.17 -9.10 21.27
CA THR A 152 -9.93 -9.62 20.65
C THR A 152 -9.96 -9.47 19.14
N GLU A 153 -11.08 -9.78 18.48
CA GLU A 153 -11.26 -9.60 17.04
C GLU A 153 -11.09 -8.14 16.63
N ALA A 154 -11.71 -7.20 17.35
CA ALA A 154 -11.55 -5.76 17.08
C ALA A 154 -10.09 -5.31 17.16
N HIS A 155 -9.35 -5.76 18.19
CA HIS A 155 -7.92 -5.44 18.32
C HIS A 155 -7.07 -6.08 17.22
N MET A 156 -7.40 -7.31 16.78
CA MET A 156 -6.68 -7.97 15.67
C MET A 156 -6.93 -7.27 14.34
N LEU A 157 -8.15 -6.82 14.07
CA LEU A 157 -8.49 -6.04 12.88
C LEU A 157 -7.75 -4.68 12.86
N LEU A 158 -7.78 -3.98 14.00
CA LEU A 158 -7.05 -2.72 14.16
C LEU A 158 -5.54 -2.90 13.95
N ASN A 159 -4.97 -3.97 14.49
CA ASN A 159 -3.60 -4.38 14.24
C ASN A 159 -3.33 -4.59 12.73
N SER A 160 -4.23 -5.32 12.07
CA SER A 160 -4.11 -5.62 10.64
C SER A 160 -4.12 -4.36 9.78
N VAL A 161 -4.88 -3.31 10.18
CA VAL A 161 -4.86 -2.00 9.52
C VAL A 161 -3.45 -1.40 9.56
N PHE A 162 -2.82 -1.31 10.75
CA PHE A 162 -1.50 -0.72 10.90
C PHE A 162 -0.41 -1.53 10.21
N VAL A 163 -0.47 -2.86 10.28
CA VAL A 163 0.50 -3.75 9.62
C VAL A 163 0.38 -3.65 8.10
N ALA A 164 -0.85 -3.68 7.56
CA ALA A 164 -1.07 -3.54 6.11
C ALA A 164 -0.59 -2.18 5.61
N TYR A 165 -0.92 -1.10 6.34
CA TYR A 165 -0.52 0.25 5.94
C TYR A 165 0.99 0.47 6.01
N ALA A 166 1.67 0.03 7.08
CA ALA A 166 3.12 0.11 7.19
C ALA A 166 3.84 -0.72 6.10
N SER A 167 3.23 -1.82 5.64
CA SER A 167 3.77 -2.60 4.52
C SER A 167 3.80 -1.81 3.21
N VAL A 168 2.90 -0.84 3.01
CA VAL A 168 2.93 0.08 1.87
C VAL A 168 4.21 0.91 1.88
N PHE A 169 4.70 1.33 3.07
CA PHE A 169 5.93 2.11 3.21
C PHE A 169 7.17 1.32 2.76
N ASP A 170 7.24 0.05 3.16
CA ASP A 170 8.32 -0.85 2.73
C ASP A 170 8.30 -1.05 1.20
N ILE A 171 7.13 -1.24 0.62
CA ILE A 171 6.96 -1.45 -0.82
C ILE A 171 7.33 -0.18 -1.60
N LEU A 172 6.82 0.99 -1.18
CA LEU A 172 7.13 2.26 -1.84
C LEU A 172 8.62 2.61 -1.74
N SER A 173 9.28 2.25 -0.61
CA SER A 173 10.72 2.38 -0.46
C SER A 173 11.49 1.59 -1.53
N LYS A 174 11.04 0.37 -1.84
CA LYS A 174 11.64 -0.44 -2.90
C LYS A 174 11.47 0.20 -4.27
N ILE A 175 10.28 0.69 -4.59
CA ILE A 175 10.01 1.36 -5.88
C ILE A 175 10.88 2.64 -6.02
N ALA A 176 11.02 3.41 -4.94
CA ALA A 176 11.85 4.61 -4.94
C ALA A 176 13.35 4.31 -5.15
N VAL A 177 13.86 3.24 -4.53
CA VAL A 177 15.23 2.77 -4.74
C VAL A 177 15.43 2.29 -6.18
N GLU A 178 14.48 1.56 -6.76
CA GLU A 178 14.57 1.11 -8.15
C GLU A 178 14.60 2.28 -9.14
N GLN A 179 13.82 3.31 -8.91
CA GLN A 179 13.85 4.53 -9.73
C GLN A 179 15.24 5.17 -9.72
N PHE A 180 15.86 5.29 -8.55
CA PHE A 180 17.18 5.91 -8.37
C PHE A 180 18.32 5.06 -8.95
N GLU A 181 18.25 3.74 -8.78
CA GLU A 181 19.31 2.79 -9.13
C GLU A 181 19.21 2.23 -10.57
N TYR A 182 18.16 2.61 -11.32
CA TYR A 182 17.86 2.02 -12.63
C TYR A 182 19.02 2.07 -13.62
N SER A 183 19.75 3.17 -13.70
CA SER A 183 20.87 3.35 -14.62
C SER A 183 22.03 2.37 -14.40
N GLY A 184 22.08 1.74 -13.23
CA GLY A 184 23.11 0.77 -12.86
C GLY A 184 22.74 -0.69 -13.16
N TYR A 185 21.65 -0.96 -13.93
CA TYR A 185 21.27 -2.32 -14.33
C TYR A 185 21.96 -2.77 -15.61
N ASP A 186 22.48 -3.99 -15.58
CA ASP A 186 22.85 -4.77 -16.77
C ASP A 186 21.75 -5.78 -17.08
N PHE A 187 20.91 -5.49 -18.05
CA PHE A 187 19.80 -6.36 -18.42
C PHE A 187 20.21 -7.65 -19.15
N ASN A 188 21.45 -7.76 -19.64
CA ASN A 188 21.99 -9.04 -20.13
C ASN A 188 22.14 -10.05 -19.00
N HIS A 189 22.41 -9.54 -17.78
CA HIS A 189 22.66 -10.34 -16.59
C HIS A 189 21.68 -10.06 -15.45
N TYR A 190 20.49 -9.51 -15.75
CA TYR A 190 19.50 -9.24 -14.72
C TYR A 190 19.14 -10.50 -13.93
N ARG A 191 19.21 -10.45 -12.61
CA ARG A 191 18.91 -11.58 -11.72
C ARG A 191 17.84 -11.26 -10.67
N LYS A 192 17.89 -10.08 -10.06
CA LYS A 192 16.95 -9.60 -9.06
C LYS A 192 17.02 -8.07 -8.95
N MET A 193 15.97 -7.48 -8.43
CA MET A 193 15.90 -6.06 -8.09
C MET A 193 16.99 -5.68 -7.09
N LYS A 194 17.62 -4.51 -7.24
CA LYS A 194 18.60 -3.95 -6.29
C LYS A 194 17.96 -3.64 -4.95
N SER A 195 16.68 -3.30 -4.95
CA SER A 195 15.87 -3.05 -3.77
C SER A 195 15.40 -4.31 -3.04
N ALA A 196 15.77 -5.52 -3.47
CA ALA A 196 15.24 -6.77 -2.92
C ALA A 196 15.31 -6.82 -1.38
N ASP A 197 16.44 -6.35 -0.81
CA ASP A 197 16.70 -6.35 0.63
C ASP A 197 16.42 -4.98 1.29
N THR A 198 15.79 -4.05 0.56
CA THR A 198 15.44 -2.70 1.08
C THR A 198 14.32 -2.81 2.10
N ILE A 199 14.54 -2.17 3.24
CA ILE A 199 13.55 -1.98 4.30
C ILE A 199 13.38 -0.48 4.51
N TYR A 200 12.13 -0.03 4.71
CA TYR A 200 11.86 1.36 5.06
C TYR A 200 12.80 1.86 6.17
N LYS A 201 13.31 3.07 6.05
CA LYS A 201 14.33 3.71 6.90
C LYS A 201 15.78 3.21 6.78
N LYS A 202 16.05 2.00 6.31
CA LYS A 202 17.43 1.47 6.25
C LYS A 202 18.19 1.81 4.96
N SER A 203 17.48 2.19 3.89
CA SER A 203 18.08 2.43 2.55
C SER A 203 17.77 3.81 1.98
N LEU A 204 17.48 4.78 2.86
CA LEU A 204 17.11 6.15 2.45
C LEU A 204 18.25 6.96 1.82
N SER A 205 19.49 6.47 1.82
CA SER A 205 20.60 7.09 1.06
C SER A 205 20.42 6.96 -0.45
N ASN A 206 19.74 5.92 -0.90
CA ASN A 206 19.63 5.53 -2.30
C ASN A 206 18.23 5.85 -2.87
N ILE A 207 17.72 7.04 -2.56
CA ILE A 207 16.49 7.60 -3.13
C ILE A 207 16.70 9.07 -3.47
N ASP A 208 15.91 9.58 -4.41
CA ASP A 208 15.97 10.98 -4.79
C ASP A 208 15.69 11.91 -3.59
N PRO A 209 16.50 12.96 -3.38
CA PRO A 209 16.31 13.89 -2.26
C PRO A 209 14.93 14.56 -2.22
N SER A 210 14.26 14.76 -3.37
CA SER A 210 12.93 15.37 -3.43
C SER A 210 11.86 14.53 -2.71
N LEU A 211 12.05 13.22 -2.63
CA LEU A 211 11.16 12.31 -1.89
C LEU A 211 11.29 12.46 -0.36
N LYS A 212 12.29 13.20 0.12
CA LYS A 212 12.50 13.54 1.55
C LYS A 212 12.01 14.94 1.91
N ALA A 213 11.39 15.65 0.97
CA ALA A 213 10.83 16.97 1.23
C ALA A 213 9.69 16.90 2.27
N THR A 214 9.37 18.02 2.89
CA THR A 214 8.26 18.13 3.84
C THR A 214 6.96 17.56 3.24
N ASN A 215 6.19 16.84 4.04
CA ASN A 215 4.96 16.16 3.64
C ASN A 215 5.13 15.02 2.63
N MET A 216 6.33 14.46 2.52
CA MET A 216 6.60 13.21 1.83
C MET A 216 6.83 12.08 2.83
N LEU A 217 6.59 10.83 2.41
CA LEU A 217 6.75 9.65 3.28
C LEU A 217 8.15 9.58 3.92
N PHE A 218 9.20 9.86 3.14
CA PHE A 218 10.59 9.73 3.58
C PHE A 218 11.12 10.92 4.40
N SER A 219 10.30 11.94 4.66
CA SER A 219 10.57 12.95 5.70
C SER A 219 10.14 12.51 7.09
N GLU A 220 9.54 11.32 7.19
CA GLU A 220 9.06 10.70 8.43
C GLU A 220 8.12 11.60 9.25
N PRO A 221 7.01 12.10 8.68
CA PRO A 221 6.06 12.92 9.43
C PRO A 221 5.51 12.17 10.67
N PRO A 222 5.07 12.86 11.72
CA PRO A 222 4.61 12.24 12.97
C PRO A 222 3.52 11.17 12.77
N VAL A 223 2.59 11.37 11.83
CA VAL A 223 1.52 10.40 11.54
C VAL A 223 2.09 9.10 10.95
N ILE A 224 3.11 9.16 10.11
CA ILE A 224 3.79 7.99 9.55
C ILE A 224 4.51 7.23 10.67
N ARG A 225 5.22 7.96 11.54
CA ARG A 225 5.87 7.37 12.71
C ARG A 225 4.86 6.75 13.68
N LYS A 226 3.70 7.36 13.87
CA LYS A 226 2.60 6.82 14.67
C LYS A 226 2.15 5.44 14.16
N ILE A 227 1.93 5.31 12.84
CA ILE A 227 1.56 4.03 12.22
C ILE A 227 2.65 2.98 12.44
N GLU A 228 3.92 3.34 12.25
CA GLU A 228 5.04 2.43 12.47
C GLU A 228 5.18 2.03 13.95
N THR A 229 4.96 2.96 14.87
CA THR A 229 5.01 2.70 16.31
C THR A 229 3.96 1.66 16.70
N PHE A 230 2.71 1.81 16.24
CA PHE A 230 1.67 0.80 16.43
C PHE A 230 2.04 -0.54 15.80
N ARG A 231 2.47 -0.53 14.52
CA ARG A 231 2.88 -1.74 13.82
C ARG A 231 4.02 -2.46 14.55
N ASN A 232 5.04 -1.73 14.97
CA ASN A 232 6.20 -2.32 15.65
C ASN A 232 5.82 -2.92 17.01
N GLU A 233 4.93 -2.26 17.76
CA GLU A 233 4.41 -2.81 19.01
C GLU A 233 3.73 -4.15 18.77
N PHE A 234 2.79 -4.21 17.82
CA PHE A 234 2.06 -5.43 17.51
C PHE A 234 2.96 -6.58 17.04
N VAL A 235 3.89 -6.29 16.15
CA VAL A 235 4.73 -7.32 15.52
C VAL A 235 5.75 -7.87 16.49
N HIS A 236 6.29 -7.04 17.39
CA HIS A 236 7.40 -7.43 18.26
C HIS A 236 7.00 -7.71 19.71
N ASN A 237 5.94 -7.06 20.21
CA ASN A 237 5.55 -7.13 21.62
C ASN A 237 4.12 -7.65 21.84
N GLY A 238 3.32 -7.76 20.77
CA GLY A 238 1.91 -8.10 20.85
C GLY A 238 0.99 -6.87 21.01
N PRO A 239 -0.31 -7.06 21.32
CA PRO A 239 -1.24 -5.96 21.45
C PRO A 239 -0.83 -5.03 22.60
N TRP A 240 -1.00 -3.72 22.40
CA TRP A 240 -0.67 -2.72 23.45
C TRP A 240 -1.55 -2.88 24.71
N ASP A 241 -2.79 -3.35 24.56
CA ASP A 241 -3.64 -3.81 25.64
C ASP A 241 -3.57 -5.33 25.74
N LEU A 242 -2.88 -5.84 26.77
CA LEU A 242 -2.67 -7.29 27.00
C LEU A 242 -3.96 -8.10 27.10
N ARG A 243 -5.10 -7.45 27.34
CA ARG A 243 -6.40 -8.11 27.49
C ARG A 243 -7.38 -7.78 26.36
N CYS A 244 -6.96 -7.04 25.35
CA CYS A 244 -7.79 -6.62 24.22
C CYS A 244 -9.15 -6.07 24.68
N SER A 245 -9.14 -4.97 25.44
CA SER A 245 -10.35 -4.46 26.08
C SER A 245 -11.09 -3.44 25.23
N ILE A 246 -12.41 -3.48 25.31
CA ILE A 246 -13.30 -2.42 24.82
C ILE A 246 -14.02 -1.85 26.04
N TYR A 247 -14.25 -0.54 26.05
CA TYR A 247 -14.93 0.17 27.15
C TYR A 247 -16.29 0.65 26.66
N ASN A 248 -17.36 0.15 27.27
CA ASN A 248 -18.70 0.66 27.08
C ASN A 248 -18.93 1.78 28.09
N THR A 249 -19.20 2.98 27.60
CA THR A 249 -19.49 4.15 28.44
C THR A 249 -20.99 4.33 28.64
N ALA A 250 -21.36 4.99 29.72
CA ALA A 250 -22.75 5.34 30.01
C ALA A 250 -22.88 6.77 30.54
N ILE A 251 -24.03 7.38 30.28
CA ILE A 251 -24.48 8.64 30.84
C ILE A 251 -25.76 8.38 31.62
N GLU A 252 -25.74 8.70 32.90
CA GLU A 252 -26.89 8.45 33.81
C GLU A 252 -27.45 7.02 33.69
N GLY A 253 -26.57 6.04 33.57
CA GLY A 253 -26.93 4.61 33.43
C GLY A 253 -27.41 4.20 32.04
N LYS A 254 -27.48 5.08 31.03
CA LYS A 254 -27.83 4.75 29.66
C LYS A 254 -26.57 4.52 28.82
N PRO A 255 -26.55 3.49 27.95
CA PRO A 255 -25.42 3.26 27.04
C PRO A 255 -25.11 4.49 26.19
N ALA A 256 -23.85 4.90 26.14
CA ALA A 256 -23.37 6.05 25.36
C ALA A 256 -22.47 5.63 24.21
N ASP A 257 -21.16 5.56 24.42
CA ASP A 257 -20.17 5.24 23.38
C ASP A 257 -19.39 3.95 23.68
N VAL A 258 -18.78 3.40 22.65
CA VAL A 258 -17.85 2.26 22.72
C VAL A 258 -16.46 2.78 22.39
N ILE A 259 -15.49 2.55 23.27
CA ILE A 259 -14.15 3.15 23.20
C ILE A 259 -13.07 2.06 23.24
N ILE A 260 -12.04 2.23 22.41
CA ILE A 260 -10.76 1.55 22.55
C ILE A 260 -9.70 2.61 22.86
N TYR A 261 -9.09 2.51 24.03
CA TYR A 261 -7.99 3.39 24.39
C TYR A 261 -6.68 2.91 23.80
N SER A 262 -5.87 3.83 23.28
CA SER A 262 -4.49 3.58 22.89
C SER A 262 -3.51 4.27 23.85
N PRO A 263 -2.24 3.83 23.87
CA PRO A 263 -1.20 4.49 24.65
C PRO A 263 -1.02 5.96 24.24
N ASP A 264 -0.59 6.77 25.19
CA ASP A 264 -0.21 8.16 24.95
C ASP A 264 1.03 8.24 24.07
N MET A 265 1.04 9.21 23.17
CA MET A 265 2.13 9.46 22.22
C MET A 265 2.67 10.87 22.37
N ASP A 266 3.96 11.02 22.10
CA ASP A 266 4.61 12.32 21.96
C ASP A 266 4.23 13.02 20.63
N GLU A 267 4.68 14.24 20.44
CA GLU A 267 4.46 15.04 19.23
C GLU A 267 5.11 14.43 17.97
N PHE A 268 6.03 13.48 18.14
CA PHE A 268 6.71 12.78 17.04
C PHE A 268 6.04 11.45 16.68
N GLY A 269 5.02 11.00 17.41
CA GLY A 269 4.31 9.75 17.17
C GLY A 269 4.94 8.52 17.83
N ASN A 270 5.78 8.69 18.86
CA ASN A 270 6.30 7.58 19.65
C ASN A 270 5.50 7.41 20.94
N PHE A 271 5.43 6.20 21.49
CA PHE A 271 4.84 5.99 22.81
C PHE A 271 5.63 6.72 23.89
N ILE A 272 4.92 7.39 24.80
CA ILE A 272 5.51 8.02 25.97
C ILE A 272 6.03 6.91 26.88
N SER A 273 7.32 7.02 27.27
CA SER A 273 7.99 6.05 28.14
C SER A 273 8.67 6.74 29.31
N SER A 274 8.80 6.02 30.44
CA SER A 274 9.55 6.46 31.60
C SER A 274 10.10 5.28 32.38
N GLY A 275 11.41 5.22 32.56
CA GLY A 275 12.08 4.13 33.25
C GLY A 275 11.81 2.78 32.54
N SER A 276 11.27 1.83 33.30
CA SER A 276 10.92 0.49 32.79
C SER A 276 9.50 0.41 32.16
N ARG A 277 8.78 1.50 32.04
CA ARG A 277 7.43 1.56 31.48
C ARG A 277 7.46 2.23 30.12
N ASN A 278 6.95 1.52 29.11
CA ASN A 278 6.99 1.97 27.72
C ASN A 278 5.63 2.48 27.21
N LYS A 279 4.59 2.48 28.06
CA LYS A 279 3.25 2.93 27.70
C LYS A 279 2.57 3.56 28.91
N PHE A 280 1.90 4.68 28.68
CA PHE A 280 1.02 5.36 29.62
C PHE A 280 -0.34 5.60 28.97
N TYR A 281 -1.38 5.73 29.75
CA TYR A 281 -2.76 5.87 29.28
C TYR A 281 -3.45 7.00 30.05
N SER A 282 -3.52 8.18 29.46
CA SER A 282 -4.32 9.29 30.00
C SER A 282 -5.82 9.13 29.72
N GLN A 283 -6.18 8.14 28.89
CA GLN A 283 -7.53 7.96 28.35
C GLN A 283 -8.00 9.03 27.35
N ALA A 284 -7.16 10.00 27.00
CA ALA A 284 -7.44 10.99 25.97
C ALA A 284 -7.39 10.39 24.55
N ASN A 285 -6.62 9.32 24.36
CA ASN A 285 -6.40 8.70 23.06
C ASN A 285 -7.40 7.56 22.80
N ARG A 286 -8.46 7.88 22.04
CA ARG A 286 -9.54 6.97 21.65
C ARG A 286 -9.35 6.54 20.21
N ILE A 287 -8.63 5.44 20.00
CA ILE A 287 -8.10 5.07 18.68
C ILE A 287 -9.20 4.79 17.65
N ASN A 288 -10.34 4.21 18.05
CA ASN A 288 -11.44 3.96 17.12
C ASN A 288 -12.07 5.25 16.56
N PHE A 289 -11.93 6.40 17.23
CA PHE A 289 -12.38 7.69 16.72
C PHE A 289 -11.28 8.43 15.94
N GLN A 290 -10.01 8.21 16.31
CA GLN A 290 -8.85 8.86 15.69
C GLN A 290 -8.34 8.14 14.43
N LEU A 291 -8.63 6.85 14.28
CA LEU A 291 -8.10 6.03 13.19
C LEU A 291 -8.39 6.58 11.79
N PRO A 292 -9.63 7.07 11.48
CA PRO A 292 -9.89 7.62 10.15
C PRO A 292 -9.00 8.83 9.83
N ASP A 293 -8.75 9.71 10.81
CA ASP A 293 -7.90 10.89 10.60
C ASP A 293 -6.44 10.50 10.43
N ILE A 294 -5.94 9.53 11.21
CA ILE A 294 -4.58 9.00 11.09
C ILE A 294 -4.36 8.43 9.68
N ILE A 295 -5.27 7.58 9.23
CA ILE A 295 -5.14 6.93 7.92
C ILE A 295 -5.34 7.95 6.78
N LYS A 296 -6.27 8.89 6.92
CA LYS A 296 -6.48 9.97 5.94
C LYS A 296 -5.23 10.83 5.77
N GLU A 297 -4.63 11.31 6.86
CA GLU A 297 -3.41 12.13 6.81
C GLU A 297 -2.25 11.35 6.17
N ALA A 298 -2.05 10.09 6.58
CA ALA A 298 -1.03 9.24 6.00
C ALA A 298 -1.27 8.96 4.50
N THR A 299 -2.53 8.83 4.07
CA THR A 299 -2.89 8.62 2.66
C THR A 299 -2.57 9.87 1.82
N ILE A 300 -2.77 11.07 2.34
CA ILE A 300 -2.38 12.32 1.66
C ILE A 300 -0.85 12.35 1.46
N ILE A 301 -0.08 12.02 2.49
CA ILE A 301 1.39 11.97 2.41
C ILE A 301 1.85 10.91 1.41
N LEU A 302 1.23 9.73 1.44
CA LEU A 302 1.50 8.66 0.48
C LEU A 302 1.23 9.12 -0.95
N ASN A 303 0.08 9.74 -1.19
CA ASN A 303 -0.31 10.27 -2.49
C ASN A 303 0.69 11.31 -3.02
N ASN A 304 1.12 12.25 -2.18
CA ASN A 304 2.14 13.22 -2.53
C ASN A 304 3.45 12.54 -2.96
N THR A 305 3.85 11.50 -2.22
CA THR A 305 5.09 10.76 -2.51
C THR A 305 4.99 9.98 -3.82
N ILE A 306 3.86 9.33 -4.10
CA ILE A 306 3.62 8.62 -5.37
C ILE A 306 3.64 9.62 -6.54
N ASN A 307 2.98 10.77 -6.42
CA ASN A 307 2.96 11.80 -7.46
C ASN A 307 4.36 12.37 -7.73
N GLN A 308 5.16 12.59 -6.69
CA GLN A 308 6.56 13.00 -6.86
C GLN A 308 7.38 11.91 -7.56
N LEU A 309 7.15 10.64 -7.23
CA LEU A 309 7.83 9.52 -7.88
C LEU A 309 7.45 9.40 -9.37
N CYS A 310 6.17 9.58 -9.72
CA CYS A 310 5.73 9.67 -11.12
C CYS A 310 6.43 10.82 -11.86
N SER A 311 6.60 11.97 -11.20
CA SER A 311 7.33 13.12 -11.77
C SER A 311 8.80 12.78 -12.03
N LEU A 312 9.45 12.06 -11.11
CA LEU A 312 10.83 11.61 -11.29
C LEU A 312 10.99 10.66 -12.47
N TYR A 313 10.10 9.67 -12.59
CA TYR A 313 10.08 8.79 -13.77
C TYR A 313 9.91 9.57 -15.06
N LYS A 314 8.97 10.52 -15.11
CA LYS A 314 8.72 11.35 -16.28
C LYS A 314 9.91 12.22 -16.65
N THR A 315 10.57 12.86 -15.68
CA THR A 315 11.75 13.71 -15.94
C THR A 315 12.98 12.90 -16.34
N SER A 316 13.05 11.65 -15.92
CA SER A 316 14.11 10.71 -16.30
C SER A 316 13.89 10.06 -17.66
N THR A 317 12.71 10.24 -18.26
CA THR A 317 12.38 9.76 -19.61
C THR A 317 12.93 10.75 -20.63
N THR A 318 14.08 10.44 -21.23
CA THR A 318 14.83 11.37 -22.11
C THR A 318 15.02 10.86 -23.53
N LYS A 319 14.74 9.58 -23.79
CA LYS A 319 14.92 8.95 -25.09
C LYS A 319 13.62 8.98 -25.90
N SER A 320 13.75 8.88 -27.20
CA SER A 320 12.67 8.61 -28.14
C SER A 320 12.77 7.17 -28.64
N VAL A 321 11.66 6.64 -29.13
CA VAL A 321 11.61 5.31 -29.75
C VAL A 321 12.64 5.22 -30.86
N ASP A 322 13.49 4.18 -30.81
CA ASP A 322 14.44 3.78 -31.84
C ASP A 322 13.85 2.59 -32.60
N GLU A 323 13.42 2.82 -33.83
CA GLU A 323 12.83 1.79 -34.69
C GLU A 323 13.82 0.66 -35.01
N LYS A 324 15.10 0.98 -35.15
CA LYS A 324 16.14 -0.04 -35.42
C LYS A 324 16.29 -0.95 -34.19
N TYR A 325 16.39 -0.38 -32.99
CA TYR A 325 16.48 -1.15 -31.75
C TYR A 325 15.19 -1.92 -31.46
N THR A 326 14.02 -1.34 -31.75
CA THR A 326 12.75 -2.04 -31.69
C THR A 326 12.74 -3.29 -32.59
N GLN A 327 13.24 -3.17 -33.82
CA GLN A 327 13.31 -4.31 -34.75
C GLN A 327 14.31 -5.37 -34.25
N GLU A 328 15.48 -4.99 -33.75
CA GLU A 328 16.44 -5.91 -33.13
C GLU A 328 15.83 -6.71 -31.97
N CYS A 329 15.01 -6.07 -31.13
CA CYS A 329 14.25 -6.73 -30.05
C CYS A 329 13.24 -7.76 -30.61
N LEU A 330 12.48 -7.38 -31.66
CA LEU A 330 11.52 -8.29 -32.30
C LEU A 330 12.21 -9.49 -32.92
N ASP A 331 13.34 -9.29 -33.59
CA ASP A 331 14.13 -10.37 -34.18
C ASP A 331 14.63 -11.34 -33.11
N ALA A 332 15.08 -10.87 -31.95
CA ALA A 332 15.47 -11.69 -30.81
C ALA A 332 14.31 -12.53 -30.27
N ILE A 333 13.10 -11.97 -30.18
CA ILE A 333 11.90 -12.68 -29.76
C ILE A 333 11.52 -13.75 -30.79
N GLN A 334 11.55 -13.42 -32.08
CA GLN A 334 11.27 -14.39 -33.15
C GLN A 334 12.26 -15.55 -33.15
N ASP A 335 13.55 -15.27 -32.93
CA ASP A 335 14.57 -16.31 -32.84
C ASP A 335 14.36 -17.25 -31.65
N TYR A 336 13.83 -16.75 -30.54
CA TYR A 336 13.37 -17.60 -29.42
C TYR A 336 12.31 -18.60 -29.90
N TYR A 337 11.26 -18.18 -30.59
CA TYR A 337 10.20 -19.06 -31.08
C TYR A 337 10.72 -20.08 -32.08
N LYS A 338 11.60 -19.66 -33.02
CA LYS A 338 12.23 -20.61 -33.98
C LYS A 338 13.05 -21.70 -33.28
N LYS A 339 13.66 -21.40 -32.12
CA LYS A 339 14.39 -22.42 -31.33
C LYS A 339 13.45 -23.39 -30.65
N LEU A 340 12.23 -22.97 -30.26
CA LEU A 340 11.21 -23.88 -29.71
C LEU A 340 10.67 -24.85 -30.74
N ASP A 341 10.38 -24.40 -31.96
CA ASP A 341 9.81 -25.19 -33.03
C ASP A 341 10.78 -26.30 -33.56
N LYS A 342 12.07 -26.18 -33.24
CA LYS A 342 13.11 -27.16 -33.64
C LYS A 342 13.34 -28.29 -32.62
N LYS A 343 12.63 -28.25 -31.48
CA LYS A 343 12.68 -29.26 -30.42
C LYS A 343 11.43 -30.13 -30.40
#